data_67dd6ad5a198bdda49d10cf0f2697b15
#
_entry.id   67dd6ad5a198bdda49d10cf0f2697b15
#
_cell.length_a   1.000
_cell.length_b   1.000
_cell.length_c   1.000
_cell.angle_alpha   90.00
_cell.angle_beta   90.00
_cell.angle_gamma   90.00
#
_symmetry.space_group_name_H-M   'P 1'
#
loop_
_entity.id
_entity.type
_entity.pdbx_description
1 polymer ?
#
loop_
_entity_poly.entity_id
_entity_poly.type
_entity_poly.pdbx_seq_one_letter_code
_entity_poly.pdbx_strand_id
1 'polypeptide(L)'
;MHSEKTTRPQTLTPNRWAGSRVLETVHRLNARCLALLAEAAQETRAAQYSTGVFASRELWMRMDEPACRRAGTCPLFLLDLKFRDTAWWKRVSDPAQRSATACGPATERRFAEPLREALVEGWGIARSMPHLLTFPFGIAPAIAALIRELPLADLDRILAWHGHCARPRWPQNRKFWDMLLMAAVSTDEEALQRVRLYCVQLLGGEFLKSLH
;
A
#
# COMPACT_ATOMS: atom_id res chain seq x y z
N MET A 1 44.87 -39.06 -5.85
CA MET A 1 43.99 -38.58 -4.75
C MET A 1 43.26 -37.32 -5.26
N HIS A 2 42.06 -37.49 -5.82
CA HIS A 2 41.21 -36.38 -6.24
C HIS A 2 40.20 -36.12 -5.11
N SER A 3 40.29 -34.93 -4.53
CA SER A 3 39.38 -34.47 -3.48
C SER A 3 38.13 -33.88 -4.17
N GLU A 4 37.03 -34.62 -4.21
CA GLU A 4 35.73 -34.12 -4.64
C GLU A 4 35.24 -33.10 -3.62
N LYS A 5 35.18 -31.81 -4.05
CA LYS A 5 34.48 -30.78 -3.31
C LYS A 5 32.97 -30.97 -3.50
N THR A 6 32.36 -31.64 -2.54
CA THR A 6 30.90 -31.72 -2.43
C THR A 6 30.32 -30.32 -2.17
N THR A 7 29.80 -29.68 -3.22
CA THR A 7 29.08 -28.42 -3.11
C THR A 7 27.75 -28.70 -2.41
N ARG A 8 27.65 -28.35 -1.12
CA ARG A 8 26.38 -28.39 -0.39
C ARG A 8 25.35 -27.49 -1.11
N PRO A 9 24.13 -27.98 -1.40
CA PRO A 9 23.07 -27.14 -1.91
C PRO A 9 22.78 -26.08 -0.86
N GLN A 10 22.86 -24.79 -1.28
CA GLN A 10 22.41 -23.67 -0.45
C GLN A 10 20.91 -23.85 -0.21
N THR A 11 20.54 -24.27 0.98
CA THR A 11 19.14 -24.23 1.45
C THR A 11 18.69 -22.79 1.44
N LEU A 12 17.89 -22.42 0.44
CA LEU A 12 17.24 -21.13 0.35
C LEU A 12 16.42 -20.94 1.62
N THR A 13 16.82 -19.97 2.44
CA THR A 13 16.18 -19.70 3.72
C THR A 13 14.69 -19.35 3.51
N PRO A 14 13.76 -19.89 4.33
CA PRO A 14 12.31 -19.64 4.22
C PRO A 14 11.92 -18.17 4.12
N ASN A 15 12.74 -17.29 4.68
CA ASN A 15 12.55 -15.83 4.69
C ASN A 15 12.61 -15.17 3.31
N ARG A 16 13.35 -15.71 2.36
CA ARG A 16 13.49 -15.11 1.02
C ARG A 16 12.24 -15.30 0.16
N TRP A 17 11.59 -16.46 0.28
CA TRP A 17 10.34 -16.77 -0.40
C TRP A 17 9.16 -15.99 0.15
N ALA A 18 9.11 -15.78 1.46
CA ALA A 18 8.04 -15.02 2.08
C ALA A 18 8.07 -13.55 1.65
N GLY A 19 9.25 -12.92 1.60
CA GLY A 19 9.41 -11.53 1.13
C GLY A 19 9.00 -11.35 -0.33
N SER A 20 9.31 -12.30 -1.22
CA SER A 20 8.89 -12.26 -2.62
C SER A 20 7.36 -12.31 -2.76
N ARG A 21 6.68 -13.22 -2.06
CA ARG A 21 5.22 -13.32 -2.09
C ARG A 21 4.53 -12.06 -1.57
N VAL A 22 5.07 -11.44 -0.53
CA VAL A 22 4.54 -10.18 0.01
C VAL A 22 4.65 -9.07 -1.02
N LEU A 23 5.79 -8.94 -1.71
CA LEU A 23 5.96 -7.95 -2.78
C LEU A 23 5.03 -8.21 -3.97
N GLU A 24 4.86 -9.45 -4.40
CA GLU A 24 3.91 -9.82 -5.46
C GLU A 24 2.47 -9.40 -5.10
N THR A 25 2.07 -9.65 -3.85
CA THR A 25 0.78 -9.19 -3.33
C THR A 25 0.67 -7.66 -3.39
N VAL A 26 1.68 -6.94 -2.91
CA VAL A 26 1.70 -5.46 -2.95
C VAL A 26 1.63 -4.96 -4.39
N HIS A 27 2.38 -5.54 -5.32
CA HIS A 27 2.35 -5.15 -6.73
C HIS A 27 0.97 -5.33 -7.35
N ARG A 28 0.32 -6.46 -7.10
CA ARG A 28 -1.04 -6.74 -7.60
C ARG A 28 -2.06 -5.77 -6.99
N LEU A 29 -1.99 -5.52 -5.70
CA LEU A 29 -2.86 -4.56 -5.01
C LEU A 29 -2.66 -3.14 -5.53
N ASN A 30 -1.41 -2.72 -5.73
CA ASN A 30 -1.09 -1.41 -6.29
C ASN A 30 -1.67 -1.25 -7.70
N ALA A 31 -1.50 -2.24 -8.58
CA ALA A 31 -2.06 -2.19 -9.93
C ALA A 31 -3.58 -1.99 -9.90
N ARG A 32 -4.27 -2.71 -9.02
CA ARG A 32 -5.72 -2.58 -8.82
C ARG A 32 -6.12 -1.20 -8.28
N CYS A 33 -5.38 -0.68 -7.29
CA CYS A 33 -5.61 0.66 -6.75
C CYS A 33 -5.41 1.75 -7.82
N LEU A 34 -4.37 1.62 -8.66
CA LEU A 34 -4.07 2.55 -9.74
C LEU A 34 -5.17 2.54 -10.81
N ALA A 35 -5.71 1.37 -11.17
CA ALA A 35 -6.86 1.28 -12.07
C ALA A 35 -8.08 2.03 -11.51
N LEU A 36 -8.42 1.84 -10.23
CA LEU A 36 -9.50 2.56 -9.56
C LEU A 36 -9.26 4.09 -9.49
N LEU A 37 -8.01 4.51 -9.32
CA LEU A 37 -7.65 5.94 -9.36
C LEU A 37 -7.78 6.50 -10.78
N ALA A 38 -7.40 5.74 -11.82
CA ALA A 38 -7.56 6.14 -13.22
C ALA A 38 -9.05 6.28 -13.58
N GLU A 39 -9.90 5.35 -13.14
CA GLU A 39 -11.37 5.48 -13.28
C GLU A 39 -11.89 6.74 -12.58
N ALA A 40 -11.44 7.00 -11.34
CA ALA A 40 -11.81 8.21 -10.61
C ALA A 40 -11.42 9.49 -11.32
N ALA A 41 -10.24 9.52 -11.96
CA ALA A 41 -9.77 10.67 -12.72
C ALA A 41 -10.62 10.95 -13.97
N GLN A 42 -11.30 9.93 -14.51
CA GLN A 42 -12.21 10.07 -15.65
C GLN A 42 -13.58 10.66 -15.25
N GLU A 43 -14.00 10.44 -14.01
CA GLU A 43 -15.26 10.99 -13.51
C GLU A 43 -15.21 12.53 -13.44
N THR A 44 -16.29 13.20 -13.84
CA THR A 44 -16.39 14.66 -13.86
C THR A 44 -16.23 15.29 -12.47
N ARG A 45 -16.39 14.50 -11.42
CA ARG A 45 -16.21 14.90 -10.01
C ARG A 45 -14.74 14.91 -9.54
N ALA A 46 -13.78 14.53 -10.39
CA ALA A 46 -12.35 14.56 -10.06
C ALA A 46 -11.87 15.98 -9.62
N ALA A 47 -12.57 17.04 -10.02
CA ALA A 47 -12.32 18.41 -9.56
C ALA A 47 -12.51 18.59 -8.04
N GLN A 48 -13.26 17.74 -7.36
CA GLN A 48 -13.44 17.77 -5.90
C GLN A 48 -12.24 17.17 -5.15
N TYR A 49 -11.39 16.39 -5.83
CA TYR A 49 -10.14 15.88 -5.30
C TYR A 49 -8.99 16.82 -5.71
N SER A 50 -8.95 18.01 -5.14
CA SER A 50 -7.85 18.98 -5.32
C SER A 50 -6.55 18.51 -4.64
N THR A 51 -6.28 17.19 -4.68
CA THR A 51 -5.07 16.58 -4.16
C THR A 51 -4.03 16.51 -5.27
N GLY A 52 -2.75 16.63 -4.95
CA GLY A 52 -1.64 16.50 -5.89
C GLY A 52 -1.65 15.21 -6.73
N VAL A 53 -2.35 14.16 -6.25
CA VAL A 53 -2.54 12.89 -6.98
C VAL A 53 -3.18 13.12 -8.35
N PHE A 54 -4.20 13.96 -8.47
CA PHE A 54 -4.94 14.19 -9.72
C PHE A 54 -4.50 15.47 -10.47
N ALA A 55 -3.38 16.08 -10.05
CA ALA A 55 -2.87 17.29 -10.69
C ALA A 55 -2.58 17.10 -12.20
N SER A 56 -2.16 15.90 -12.60
CA SER A 56 -1.86 15.55 -13.99
C SER A 56 -2.89 14.60 -14.57
N ARG A 57 -4.15 15.09 -14.70
CA ARG A 57 -5.28 14.31 -15.22
C ARG A 57 -4.98 13.63 -16.55
N GLU A 58 -4.25 14.30 -17.44
CA GLU A 58 -3.88 13.77 -18.75
C GLU A 58 -3.07 12.48 -18.66
N LEU A 59 -2.18 12.36 -17.66
CA LEU A 59 -1.44 11.13 -17.42
C LEU A 59 -2.36 10.01 -16.93
N TRP A 60 -3.31 10.33 -16.05
CA TRP A 60 -4.31 9.36 -15.59
C TRP A 60 -5.19 8.81 -16.73
N MET A 61 -5.56 9.67 -17.67
CA MET A 61 -6.34 9.27 -18.86
C MET A 61 -5.58 8.30 -19.77
N ARG A 62 -4.26 8.22 -19.66
CA ARG A 62 -3.37 7.32 -20.42
C ARG A 62 -3.01 6.05 -19.65
N MET A 63 -3.48 5.91 -18.41
CA MET A 63 -3.21 4.74 -17.56
C MET A 63 -4.11 3.57 -17.99
N ASP A 64 -3.63 2.78 -18.93
CA ASP A 64 -4.22 1.49 -19.29
C ASP A 64 -3.81 0.38 -18.29
N GLU A 65 -4.37 -0.81 -18.45
CA GLU A 65 -4.07 -1.95 -17.59
C GLU A 65 -2.57 -2.31 -17.57
N PRO A 66 -1.84 -2.35 -18.71
CA PRO A 66 -0.38 -2.53 -18.71
C PRO A 66 0.37 -1.44 -17.94
N ALA A 67 -0.01 -0.16 -18.09
CA ALA A 67 0.60 0.94 -17.34
C ALA A 67 0.32 0.82 -15.83
N CYS A 68 -0.90 0.47 -15.44
CA CYS A 68 -1.24 0.21 -14.03
C CYS A 68 -0.41 -0.95 -13.45
N ARG A 69 -0.18 -2.02 -14.21
CA ARG A 69 0.70 -3.12 -13.78
C ARG A 69 2.14 -2.66 -13.61
N ARG A 70 2.69 -1.88 -14.57
CA ARG A 70 4.06 -1.33 -14.46
C ARG A 70 4.21 -0.41 -13.24
N ALA A 71 3.32 0.56 -13.08
CA ALA A 71 3.32 1.44 -11.90
C ALA A 71 3.11 0.67 -10.60
N GLY A 72 2.32 -0.40 -10.64
CA GLY A 72 2.05 -1.29 -9.52
C GLY A 72 3.28 -1.99 -8.95
N THR A 73 4.38 -2.07 -9.71
CA THR A 73 5.65 -2.64 -9.23
C THR A 73 6.37 -1.77 -8.20
N CYS A 74 5.76 -0.67 -7.75
CA CYS A 74 6.22 0.10 -6.60
C CYS A 74 6.32 -0.82 -5.37
N PRO A 75 7.45 -0.80 -4.61
CA PRO A 75 7.70 -1.76 -3.53
C PRO A 75 6.86 -1.51 -2.28
N LEU A 76 6.09 -0.42 -2.26
CA LEU A 76 5.22 -0.03 -1.16
C LEU A 76 3.76 -0.01 -1.60
N PHE A 77 2.86 -0.42 -0.72
CA PHE A 77 1.43 -0.29 -0.93
C PHE A 77 1.03 1.19 -1.01
N LEU A 78 0.39 1.57 -2.11
CA LEU A 78 0.12 2.97 -2.47
C LEU A 78 -1.15 3.56 -1.82
N LEU A 79 -1.88 2.78 -1.04
CA LEU A 79 -2.94 3.29 -0.16
C LEU A 79 -2.45 3.36 1.28
N ASP A 80 -3.03 4.29 2.02
CA ASP A 80 -2.83 4.46 3.45
C ASP A 80 -4.18 4.50 4.18
N LEU A 81 -4.31 3.71 5.24
CA LEU A 81 -5.41 3.76 6.20
C LEU A 81 -4.86 4.19 7.57
N LYS A 82 -4.25 5.37 7.60
CA LYS A 82 -3.62 5.86 8.82
C LYS A 82 -2.65 4.85 9.46
N PHE A 83 -1.91 4.11 8.63
CA PHE A 83 -1.00 3.03 9.06
C PHE A 83 0.15 3.50 9.96
N ARG A 84 0.17 4.79 10.32
CA ARG A 84 1.13 5.39 11.23
C ARG A 84 0.48 6.11 12.42
N ASP A 85 -0.84 6.22 12.45
CA ASP A 85 -1.61 6.83 13.54
C ASP A 85 -2.01 5.76 14.58
N THR A 86 -1.08 5.44 15.47
CA THR A 86 -1.31 4.43 16.52
C THR A 86 -2.46 4.80 17.46
N ALA A 87 -2.68 6.09 17.73
CA ALA A 87 -3.78 6.54 18.56
C ALA A 87 -5.14 6.27 17.90
N TRP A 88 -5.23 6.53 16.59
CA TRP A 88 -6.42 6.22 15.80
C TRP A 88 -6.69 4.71 15.77
N TRP A 89 -5.67 3.88 15.50
CA TRP A 89 -5.81 2.43 15.46
C TRP A 89 -6.23 1.85 16.82
N LYS A 90 -5.65 2.31 17.92
CA LYS A 90 -6.08 1.90 19.27
C LYS A 90 -7.56 2.20 19.50
N ARG A 91 -8.01 3.41 19.13
CA ARG A 91 -9.40 3.83 19.31
C ARG A 91 -10.38 3.00 18.49
N VAL A 92 -10.12 2.79 17.19
CA VAL A 92 -11.04 2.03 16.31
C VAL A 92 -11.03 0.53 16.58
N SER A 93 -9.97 0.01 17.19
CA SER A 93 -9.86 -1.38 17.61
C SER A 93 -10.54 -1.65 18.96
N ASP A 94 -10.82 -0.61 19.76
CA ASP A 94 -11.42 -0.75 21.08
C ASP A 94 -12.91 -1.13 20.96
N PRO A 95 -13.31 -2.31 21.48
CA PRO A 95 -14.70 -2.72 21.52
C PRO A 95 -15.65 -1.74 22.20
N ALA A 96 -15.16 -1.02 23.22
CA ALA A 96 -15.97 -0.08 24.00
C ALA A 96 -16.24 1.24 23.25
N GLN A 97 -15.41 1.60 22.27
CA GLN A 97 -15.54 2.85 21.49
C GLN A 97 -16.25 2.65 20.17
N ARG A 98 -16.99 1.57 20.00
CA ARG A 98 -17.72 1.20 18.79
C ARG A 98 -18.96 2.07 18.57
N SER A 99 -18.81 3.37 18.60
CA SER A 99 -19.90 4.27 18.23
C SER A 99 -20.06 4.27 16.72
N ALA A 100 -21.25 3.98 16.25
CA ALA A 100 -21.64 3.94 14.86
C ALA A 100 -21.51 5.34 14.24
N THR A 101 -20.32 5.71 13.81
CA THR A 101 -20.11 6.97 13.09
C THR A 101 -20.03 6.67 11.61
N ALA A 102 -21.14 7.03 10.99
CA ALA A 102 -21.38 7.32 9.58
C ALA A 102 -20.45 6.70 8.54
N CYS A 103 -21.05 5.87 7.74
CA CYS A 103 -20.66 5.56 6.39
C CYS A 103 -20.27 6.83 5.61
N GLY A 104 -19.00 6.96 5.24
CA GLY A 104 -18.52 8.04 4.37
C GLY A 104 -19.12 7.99 2.96
N PRO A 105 -18.91 9.00 2.13
CA PRO A 105 -19.47 9.08 0.79
C PRO A 105 -19.08 7.88 -0.08
N ALA A 106 -19.96 7.51 -1.00
CA ALA A 106 -19.81 6.31 -1.86
C ALA A 106 -18.48 6.27 -2.62
N THR A 107 -17.91 7.43 -2.93
CA THR A 107 -16.65 7.58 -3.66
C THR A 107 -15.45 7.04 -2.87
N GLU A 108 -15.51 7.09 -1.55
CA GLU A 108 -14.43 6.61 -0.68
C GLU A 108 -14.47 5.09 -0.48
N ARG A 109 -15.57 4.43 -0.86
CA ARG A 109 -15.71 2.97 -0.79
C ARG A 109 -15.00 2.22 -1.91
N ARG A 110 -14.59 2.89 -2.98
CA ARG A 110 -13.93 2.24 -4.13
C ARG A 110 -12.65 1.48 -3.75
N PHE A 111 -11.97 1.94 -2.71
CA PHE A 111 -10.77 1.27 -2.20
C PHE A 111 -11.06 0.19 -1.15
N ALA A 112 -12.32 -0.06 -0.80
CA ALA A 112 -12.67 -0.99 0.27
C ALA A 112 -12.15 -2.41 -0.01
N GLU A 113 -12.33 -2.91 -1.23
CA GLU A 113 -11.87 -4.25 -1.62
C GLU A 113 -10.34 -4.40 -1.62
N PRO A 114 -9.56 -3.56 -2.33
CA PRO A 114 -8.10 -3.66 -2.27
C PRO A 114 -7.55 -3.46 -0.85
N LEU A 115 -8.18 -2.59 -0.07
CA LEU A 115 -7.77 -2.34 1.31
C LEU A 115 -8.08 -3.53 2.22
N ARG A 116 -9.26 -4.17 2.03
CA ARG A 116 -9.63 -5.40 2.74
C ARG A 116 -8.61 -6.50 2.46
N GLU A 117 -8.30 -6.72 1.20
CA GLU A 117 -7.32 -7.71 0.78
C GLU A 117 -5.94 -7.40 1.40
N ALA A 118 -5.49 -6.14 1.36
CA ALA A 118 -4.23 -5.72 1.98
C ALA A 118 -4.21 -5.98 3.50
N LEU A 119 -5.32 -5.73 4.20
CA LEU A 119 -5.40 -5.96 5.65
C LEU A 119 -5.49 -7.44 6.00
N VAL A 120 -6.19 -8.26 5.22
CA VAL A 120 -6.27 -9.72 5.42
C VAL A 120 -4.89 -10.36 5.22
N GLU A 121 -4.21 -10.01 4.13
CA GLU A 121 -2.83 -10.44 3.87
C GLU A 121 -1.88 -9.94 4.96
N GLY A 122 -1.98 -8.65 5.31
CA GLY A 122 -1.22 -8.06 6.40
C GLY A 122 -1.44 -8.74 7.73
N TRP A 123 -2.67 -9.13 8.05
CA TRP A 123 -3.00 -9.88 9.26
C TRP A 123 -2.32 -11.25 9.30
N GLY A 124 -2.36 -11.99 8.20
CA GLY A 124 -1.66 -13.28 8.07
C GLY A 124 -0.15 -13.13 8.25
N ILE A 125 0.45 -12.11 7.65
CA ILE A 125 1.88 -11.79 7.78
C ILE A 125 2.21 -11.35 9.21
N ALA A 126 1.36 -10.51 9.86
CA ALA A 126 1.56 -10.04 11.23
C ALA A 126 1.70 -11.19 12.23
N ARG A 127 0.97 -12.27 12.01
CA ARG A 127 0.98 -13.45 12.90
C ARG A 127 2.22 -14.31 12.74
N SER A 128 2.80 -14.37 11.55
CA SER A 128 3.96 -15.21 11.25
C SER A 128 5.28 -14.43 11.20
N MET A 129 5.27 -13.25 10.56
CA MET A 129 6.47 -12.44 10.28
C MET A 129 6.16 -10.94 10.35
N PRO A 130 5.86 -10.40 11.54
CA PRO A 130 5.36 -9.01 11.68
C PRO A 130 6.32 -7.95 11.13
N HIS A 131 7.63 -8.21 11.11
CA HIS A 131 8.63 -7.30 10.54
C HIS A 131 8.47 -7.08 9.03
N LEU A 132 7.84 -8.03 8.31
CA LEU A 132 7.58 -7.89 6.87
C LEU A 132 6.42 -6.93 6.53
N LEU A 133 5.65 -6.46 7.51
CA LEU A 133 4.58 -5.49 7.28
C LEU A 133 5.09 -4.04 7.17
N THR A 134 6.15 -3.73 7.92
CA THR A 134 6.59 -2.35 8.08
C THR A 134 7.01 -1.73 6.76
N PHE A 135 7.79 -2.45 5.94
CA PHE A 135 8.28 -1.89 4.69
C PHE A 135 7.22 -1.99 3.58
N PRO A 136 6.72 -3.17 3.16
CA PRO A 136 5.85 -3.26 1.98
C PRO A 136 4.49 -2.57 2.15
N PHE A 137 3.92 -2.56 3.37
CA PHE A 137 2.64 -1.91 3.63
C PHE A 137 2.78 -0.54 4.29
N GLY A 138 3.98 -0.15 4.74
CA GLY A 138 4.21 1.09 5.47
C GLY A 138 3.49 1.16 6.81
N ILE A 139 3.21 0.00 7.43
CA ILE A 139 2.51 -0.12 8.71
C ILE A 139 3.51 0.04 9.85
N ALA A 140 3.22 0.94 10.79
CA ALA A 140 4.07 1.12 11.98
C ALA A 140 4.10 -0.16 12.82
N PRO A 141 5.25 -0.53 13.45
CA PRO A 141 5.37 -1.75 14.23
C PRO A 141 4.32 -1.90 15.34
N ALA A 142 3.95 -0.80 16.00
CA ALA A 142 2.90 -0.80 17.02
C ALA A 142 1.52 -1.14 16.46
N ILE A 143 1.23 -0.71 15.21
CA ILE A 143 -0.03 -1.03 14.53
C ILE A 143 0.00 -2.46 14.01
N ALA A 144 1.13 -2.95 13.51
CA ALA A 144 1.30 -4.36 13.14
C ALA A 144 1.03 -5.29 14.33
N ALA A 145 1.48 -4.92 15.53
CA ALA A 145 1.19 -5.66 16.76
C ALA A 145 -0.31 -5.65 17.09
N LEU A 146 -1.00 -4.51 16.93
CA LEU A 146 -2.45 -4.43 17.11
C LEU A 146 -3.20 -5.32 16.10
N ILE A 147 -2.86 -5.21 14.82
CA ILE A 147 -3.48 -6.00 13.75
C ILE A 147 -3.33 -7.50 14.03
N ARG A 148 -2.19 -7.95 14.52
CA ARG A 148 -1.91 -9.35 14.87
C ARG A 148 -2.89 -9.91 15.90
N GLU A 149 -3.25 -9.10 16.89
CA GLU A 149 -4.11 -9.52 17.99
C GLU A 149 -5.62 -9.42 17.65
N LEU A 150 -5.99 -8.67 16.61
CA LEU A 150 -7.38 -8.50 16.22
C LEU A 150 -7.96 -9.78 15.59
N PRO A 151 -9.20 -10.16 15.93
CA PRO A 151 -9.97 -11.10 15.13
C PRO A 151 -10.20 -10.58 13.71
N LEU A 152 -10.24 -11.46 12.72
CA LEU A 152 -10.46 -11.06 11.32
C LEU A 152 -11.79 -10.30 11.14
N ALA A 153 -12.84 -10.70 11.86
CA ALA A 153 -14.14 -10.01 11.86
C ALA A 153 -14.05 -8.56 12.35
N ASP A 154 -13.10 -8.23 13.22
CA ASP A 154 -12.89 -6.87 13.68
C ASP A 154 -12.19 -6.01 12.63
N LEU A 155 -11.30 -6.59 11.83
CA LEU A 155 -10.72 -5.91 10.66
C LEU A 155 -11.80 -5.59 9.61
N ASP A 156 -12.66 -6.55 9.29
CA ASP A 156 -13.78 -6.32 8.36
C ASP A 156 -14.71 -5.20 8.88
N ARG A 157 -14.95 -5.14 10.17
CA ARG A 157 -15.74 -4.06 10.80
C ARG A 157 -15.04 -2.71 10.73
N ILE A 158 -13.75 -2.65 11.05
CA ILE A 158 -12.96 -1.41 10.94
C ILE A 158 -13.04 -0.88 9.50
N LEU A 159 -12.93 -1.75 8.51
CA LEU A 159 -13.05 -1.38 7.10
C LEU A 159 -14.45 -0.89 6.73
N ALA A 160 -15.50 -1.58 7.20
CA ALA A 160 -16.87 -1.19 6.93
C ALA A 160 -17.19 0.22 7.44
N TRP A 161 -16.63 0.60 8.60
CA TRP A 161 -16.89 1.89 9.23
C TRP A 161 -15.89 2.97 8.86
N HIS A 162 -14.63 2.60 8.65
CA HIS A 162 -13.53 3.55 8.50
C HIS A 162 -12.77 3.43 7.18
N GLY A 163 -13.22 2.57 6.27
CA GLY A 163 -12.61 2.43 4.93
C GLY A 163 -12.59 3.74 4.15
N HIS A 164 -13.53 4.66 4.45
CA HIS A 164 -13.57 6.02 3.90
C HIS A 164 -12.35 6.88 4.29
N CYS A 165 -11.61 6.50 5.33
CA CYS A 165 -10.35 7.15 5.69
C CYS A 165 -9.18 6.75 4.80
N ALA A 166 -9.35 5.73 3.94
CA ALA A 166 -8.32 5.29 3.01
C ALA A 166 -8.00 6.38 1.99
N ARG A 167 -6.73 6.62 1.77
CA ARG A 167 -6.25 7.66 0.86
C ARG A 167 -5.05 7.15 0.06
N PRO A 168 -4.83 7.67 -1.14
CA PRO A 168 -3.55 7.48 -1.80
C PRO A 168 -2.41 7.94 -0.89
N ARG A 169 -1.33 7.20 -0.86
CA ARG A 169 -0.14 7.58 -0.09
C ARG A 169 0.47 8.84 -0.70
N TRP A 170 0.98 9.73 0.14
CA TRP A 170 1.54 11.03 -0.26
C TRP A 170 0.62 11.85 -1.18
N PRO A 171 -0.65 12.10 -0.78
CA PRO A 171 -1.63 12.69 -1.68
C PRO A 171 -1.26 14.10 -2.15
N GLN A 172 -0.40 14.81 -1.42
CA GLN A 172 0.08 16.14 -1.77
C GLN A 172 1.42 16.12 -2.55
N ASN A 173 2.07 14.98 -2.67
CA ASN A 173 3.33 14.88 -3.39
C ASN A 173 3.10 14.68 -4.90
N ARG A 174 2.75 15.78 -5.57
CA ARG A 174 2.54 15.80 -7.02
C ARG A 174 3.73 15.22 -7.77
N LYS A 175 4.97 15.57 -7.37
CA LYS A 175 6.19 15.11 -8.03
C LYS A 175 6.26 13.57 -8.08
N PHE A 176 5.95 12.90 -6.96
CA PHE A 176 5.95 11.44 -6.91
C PHE A 176 4.94 10.86 -7.90
N TRP A 177 3.70 11.36 -7.89
CA TRP A 177 2.64 10.85 -8.74
C TRP A 177 2.92 11.11 -10.23
N ASP A 178 3.36 12.31 -10.58
CA ASP A 178 3.71 12.64 -11.97
C ASP A 178 4.85 11.74 -12.49
N MET A 179 5.90 11.54 -11.69
CA MET A 179 7.02 10.65 -12.04
C MET A 179 6.54 9.21 -12.24
N LEU A 180 5.70 8.69 -11.33
CA LEU A 180 5.18 7.32 -11.40
C LEU A 180 4.34 7.10 -12.66
N LEU A 181 3.39 7.98 -12.91
CA LEU A 181 2.48 7.89 -14.05
C LEU A 181 3.24 8.06 -15.39
N MET A 182 4.13 9.05 -15.46
CA MET A 182 4.92 9.29 -16.66
C MET A 182 5.81 8.09 -17.00
N ALA A 183 6.53 7.54 -16.03
CA ALA A 183 7.38 6.37 -16.23
C ALA A 183 6.57 5.13 -16.65
N ALA A 184 5.38 4.94 -16.06
CA ALA A 184 4.52 3.82 -16.40
C ALA A 184 3.93 3.92 -17.80
N VAL A 185 3.53 5.11 -18.23
CA VAL A 185 2.95 5.36 -19.57
C VAL A 185 4.02 5.31 -20.66
N SER A 186 5.23 5.82 -20.39
CA SER A 186 6.34 5.82 -21.37
C SER A 186 7.05 4.48 -21.52
N THR A 187 6.73 3.48 -20.69
CA THR A 187 7.44 2.18 -20.64
C THR A 187 8.95 2.30 -20.34
N ASP A 188 9.34 3.39 -19.69
CA ASP A 188 10.74 3.65 -19.32
C ASP A 188 11.07 2.94 -17.99
N GLU A 189 11.74 1.78 -18.08
CA GLU A 189 12.08 0.96 -16.91
C GLU A 189 13.11 1.67 -16.02
N GLU A 190 14.01 2.46 -16.58
CA GLU A 190 14.98 3.22 -15.79
C GLU A 190 14.28 4.33 -14.97
N ALA A 191 13.31 5.02 -15.58
CA ALA A 191 12.48 5.98 -14.86
C ALA A 191 11.66 5.30 -13.76
N LEU A 192 11.07 4.12 -14.02
CA LEU A 192 10.37 3.33 -13.00
C LEU A 192 11.29 2.95 -11.84
N GLN A 193 12.52 2.56 -12.13
CA GLN A 193 13.50 2.24 -11.09
C GLN A 193 13.82 3.46 -10.22
N ARG A 194 13.99 4.64 -10.81
CA ARG A 194 14.18 5.90 -10.07
C ARG A 194 12.98 6.20 -9.16
N VAL A 195 11.75 5.96 -9.64
CA VAL A 195 10.53 6.15 -8.84
C VAL A 195 10.48 5.16 -7.67
N ARG A 196 10.84 3.89 -7.89
CA ARG A 196 10.90 2.88 -6.80
C ARG A 196 11.87 3.32 -5.70
N LEU A 197 13.04 3.83 -6.06
CA LEU A 197 14.01 4.38 -5.09
C LEU A 197 13.46 5.60 -4.37
N TYR A 198 12.81 6.52 -5.09
CA TYR A 198 12.18 7.69 -4.49
C TYR A 198 11.07 7.31 -3.51
N CYS A 199 10.27 6.30 -3.83
CA CYS A 199 9.26 5.72 -2.95
C CYS A 199 9.86 5.26 -1.61
N VAL A 200 10.99 4.56 -1.65
CA VAL A 200 11.71 4.12 -0.43
C VAL A 200 12.22 5.31 0.38
N GLN A 201 12.74 6.34 -0.27
CA GLN A 201 13.20 7.57 0.39
C GLN A 201 12.06 8.30 1.09
N LEU A 202 10.89 8.40 0.45
CA LEU A 202 9.70 9.02 1.04
C LEU A 202 9.26 8.28 2.30
N LEU A 203 9.23 6.95 2.26
CA LEU A 203 8.91 6.14 3.44
C LEU A 203 9.94 6.36 4.55
N GLY A 204 11.23 6.35 4.23
CA GLY A 204 12.29 6.62 5.20
C GLY A 204 12.12 7.98 5.88
N GLY A 205 11.77 9.01 5.11
CA GLY A 205 11.46 10.35 5.63
C GLY A 205 10.25 10.36 6.57
N GLU A 206 9.22 9.55 6.31
CA GLU A 206 8.09 9.38 7.22
C GLU A 206 8.51 8.73 8.54
N PHE A 207 9.35 7.69 8.50
CA PHE A 207 9.85 7.04 9.72
C PHE A 207 10.66 8.00 10.59
N LEU A 208 11.52 8.79 10.00
CA LEU A 208 12.31 9.79 10.74
C LEU A 208 11.42 10.83 11.44
N LYS A 209 10.37 11.31 10.77
CA LYS A 209 9.41 12.26 11.37
C LYS A 209 8.60 11.68 12.54
N SER A 210 8.44 10.37 12.61
CA SER A 210 7.70 9.72 13.70
C SER A 210 8.55 9.45 14.93
N LEU A 211 9.86 9.73 14.89
CA LEU A 211 10.78 9.58 16.01
C LEU A 211 10.93 10.89 16.83
N HIS A 212 10.42 11.99 16.29
CA HIS A 212 10.37 13.32 16.94
C HIS A 212 8.95 13.71 17.32
#